data_12beae6accbd43c559222f9ec3cc286c
#
_entry.id   12beae6accbd43c559222f9ec3cc286c
#
_cell.length_a   1.000
_cell.length_b   1.000
_cell.length_c   1.000
_cell.angle_alpha   90.00
_cell.angle_beta   90.00
_cell.angle_gamma   90.00
#
_symmetry.space_group_name_H-M   'P 1'
#
loop_
_entity.id
_entity.type
_entity.pdbx_description
1 polymer ?
#
loop_
_entity_poly.entity_id
_entity_poly.type
_entity_poly.pdbx_seq_one_letter_code
_entity_poly.pdbx_strand_id
1 'polypeptide(L)'
;PKIQDLAEKYHQKVIYGMEGYMIDEIPEDPDTDRQQYNHIIILAKNITGLRNLYRMVTLSHLKFYRKRPLIPKPILEEYHEGLIYGSACVMGEFFRAVLAGESDEELIEKAKFYDYLEVQPLGNNEFLINEDKFGNVNSKKDLQDLNRKVIEIGEKAGRPVCATSDAHYMFAEDQRNRDILLSNWEKPGKIESHPPVYIRTTQEMLDEFSYLP
;
A
#
# COMPACT_ATOMS: atom_id res chain seq x y z
N PRO A 1 14.85 6.90 -16.99
CA PRO A 1 15.48 6.72 -18.31
C PRO A 1 15.54 5.25 -18.71
N LYS A 2 16.38 4.39 -18.05
CA LYS A 2 16.56 2.99 -18.48
C LYS A 2 15.28 2.17 -18.58
N ILE A 3 14.34 2.32 -17.63
CA ILE A 3 13.03 1.62 -17.67
C ILE A 3 12.20 2.13 -18.84
N GLN A 4 12.18 3.44 -19.08
CA GLN A 4 11.46 4.03 -20.21
C GLN A 4 12.02 3.54 -21.55
N ASP A 5 13.36 3.53 -21.71
CA ASP A 5 14.03 3.06 -22.93
C ASP A 5 13.72 1.58 -23.20
N LEU A 6 13.69 0.75 -22.14
CA LEU A 6 13.31 -0.66 -22.23
C LEU A 6 11.82 -0.83 -22.56
N ALA A 7 10.95 -0.03 -21.95
CA ALA A 7 9.53 -0.07 -22.21
C ALA A 7 9.20 0.27 -23.67
N GLU A 8 9.85 1.28 -24.23
CA GLU A 8 9.72 1.64 -25.65
C GLU A 8 10.21 0.49 -26.54
N LYS A 9 11.39 -0.08 -26.24
CA LYS A 9 11.95 -1.22 -26.98
C LYS A 9 11.05 -2.45 -26.99
N TYR A 10 10.36 -2.73 -25.87
CA TYR A 10 9.51 -3.91 -25.72
C TYR A 10 8.01 -3.59 -25.82
N HIS A 11 7.65 -2.38 -26.24
CA HIS A 11 6.25 -1.92 -26.36
C HIS A 11 5.44 -2.10 -25.08
N GLN A 12 6.06 -1.85 -23.92
CA GLN A 12 5.43 -1.92 -22.63
C GLN A 12 5.02 -0.53 -22.13
N LYS A 13 3.83 -0.44 -21.54
CA LYS A 13 3.37 0.79 -20.92
C LYS A 13 4.05 0.99 -19.56
N VAL A 14 4.62 2.17 -19.31
CA VAL A 14 5.12 2.57 -17.99
C VAL A 14 4.13 3.52 -17.33
N ILE A 15 3.78 3.21 -16.09
CA ILE A 15 2.99 4.08 -15.22
C ILE A 15 3.91 4.62 -14.12
N TYR A 16 4.07 5.94 -14.07
CA TYR A 16 4.87 6.58 -13.04
C TYR A 16 4.07 6.71 -11.76
N GLY A 17 4.66 6.33 -10.65
CA GLY A 17 4.01 6.42 -9.35
C GLY A 17 5.00 6.32 -8.20
N MET A 18 4.47 6.45 -7.00
CA MET A 18 5.20 6.22 -5.75
C MET A 18 4.29 5.65 -4.69
N GLU A 19 4.86 4.95 -3.72
CA GLU A 19 4.28 4.72 -2.43
C GLU A 19 4.69 5.87 -1.51
N GLY A 20 3.70 6.57 -0.94
CA GLY A 20 3.89 7.73 -0.07
C GLY A 20 3.60 7.40 1.40
N TYR A 21 4.10 8.22 2.29
CA TYR A 21 3.82 8.18 3.74
C TYR A 21 2.82 9.27 4.09
N MET A 22 1.54 8.93 4.04
CA MET A 22 0.43 9.84 4.30
C MET A 22 0.23 10.10 5.80
N ILE A 23 -0.04 11.34 6.14
CA ILE A 23 -0.48 11.79 7.47
C ILE A 23 -1.74 12.65 7.34
N ASP A 24 -2.55 12.70 8.40
CA ASP A 24 -3.84 13.39 8.33
C ASP A 24 -3.67 14.91 8.22
N GLU A 25 -2.80 15.49 9.05
CA GLU A 25 -2.66 16.95 9.17
C GLU A 25 -1.21 17.40 8.98
N ILE A 26 -1.03 18.68 8.67
CA ILE A 26 0.29 19.30 8.65
C ILE A 26 0.79 19.42 10.10
N PRO A 27 1.95 18.84 10.43
CA PRO A 27 2.47 18.92 11.80
C PRO A 27 2.74 20.36 12.23
N GLU A 28 2.18 20.75 13.36
CA GLU A 28 2.45 22.07 13.97
C GLU A 28 3.89 22.18 14.46
N ASP A 29 4.41 21.13 15.08
CA ASP A 29 5.77 21.08 15.59
C ASP A 29 6.69 20.32 14.61
N PRO A 30 7.71 21.00 14.05
CA PRO A 30 8.69 20.38 13.19
C PRO A 30 9.55 19.30 13.90
N ASP A 31 9.64 19.30 15.19
CA ASP A 31 10.49 18.38 15.98
C ASP A 31 9.74 17.14 16.49
N THR A 32 8.46 16.96 16.13
CA THR A 32 7.67 15.79 16.53
C THR A 32 8.20 14.51 15.85
N ASP A 33 9.04 13.79 16.56
CA ASP A 33 9.86 12.66 16.06
C ASP A 33 9.07 11.38 15.73
N ARG A 34 7.79 11.27 16.17
CA ARG A 34 6.96 10.08 16.07
C ARG A 34 5.57 10.38 15.52
N GLN A 35 5.50 10.67 14.24
CA GLN A 35 4.20 10.76 13.60
C GLN A 35 3.81 9.39 13.03
N GLN A 36 2.63 8.92 13.39
CA GLN A 36 2.04 7.75 12.75
C GLN A 36 1.71 8.14 11.31
N TYR A 37 2.09 7.30 10.37
CA TYR A 37 1.79 7.49 8.94
C TYR A 37 1.14 6.24 8.38
N ASN A 38 0.45 6.42 7.28
CA ASN A 38 -0.16 5.35 6.49
C ASN A 38 0.48 5.33 5.10
N HIS A 39 0.55 4.15 4.49
CA HIS A 39 0.95 4.04 3.10
C HIS A 39 -0.18 4.49 2.17
N ILE A 40 0.18 5.10 1.06
CA ILE A 40 -0.72 5.47 -0.04
C ILE A 40 -0.01 5.25 -1.37
N ILE A 41 -0.71 4.68 -2.34
CA ILE A 41 -0.20 4.59 -3.72
C ILE A 41 -0.65 5.82 -4.50
N ILE A 42 0.29 6.46 -5.19
CA ILE A 42 0.04 7.67 -6.00
C ILE A 42 0.56 7.40 -7.40
N LEU A 43 -0.35 7.33 -8.38
CA LEU A 43 -0.03 7.04 -9.79
C LEU A 43 -0.32 8.26 -10.66
N ALA A 44 0.56 8.56 -11.60
CA ALA A 44 0.36 9.64 -12.58
C ALA A 44 -0.49 9.14 -13.75
N LYS A 45 -1.68 9.72 -13.92
CA LYS A 45 -2.61 9.46 -15.01
C LYS A 45 -2.21 10.17 -16.32
N ASN A 46 -1.58 11.34 -16.21
CA ASN A 46 -1.18 12.20 -17.30
C ASN A 46 0.00 13.11 -16.93
N ILE A 47 0.40 14.00 -17.83
CA ILE A 47 1.55 14.91 -17.60
C ILE A 47 1.31 15.91 -16.46
N THR A 48 0.06 16.34 -16.22
CA THR A 48 -0.28 17.18 -15.06
C THR A 48 -0.05 16.41 -13.78
N GLY A 49 -0.56 15.17 -13.70
CA GLY A 49 -0.32 14.28 -12.56
C GLY A 49 1.16 14.00 -12.33
N LEU A 50 1.94 13.78 -13.38
CA LEU A 50 3.39 13.60 -13.24
C LEU A 50 4.09 14.83 -12.64
N ARG A 51 3.69 16.03 -13.05
CA ARG A 51 4.20 17.28 -12.46
C ARG A 51 3.79 17.42 -10.99
N ASN A 52 2.54 17.09 -10.67
CA ASN A 52 2.03 17.12 -9.32
C ASN A 52 2.72 16.07 -8.43
N LEU A 53 2.98 14.87 -8.95
CA LEU A 53 3.78 13.85 -8.27
C LEU A 53 5.17 14.38 -7.89
N TYR A 54 5.88 15.03 -8.82
CA TYR A 54 7.18 15.64 -8.54
C TYR A 54 7.11 16.76 -7.49
N ARG A 55 6.04 17.57 -7.50
CA ARG A 55 5.83 18.61 -6.48
C ARG A 55 5.62 17.99 -5.10
N MET A 56 4.80 16.95 -4.99
CA MET A 56 4.58 16.24 -3.72
C MET A 56 5.87 15.60 -3.20
N VAL A 57 6.66 14.95 -4.07
CA VAL A 57 7.98 14.42 -3.69
C VAL A 57 8.88 15.55 -3.16
N THR A 58 8.91 16.68 -3.84
CA THR A 58 9.71 17.85 -3.42
C THR A 58 9.26 18.37 -2.05
N LEU A 59 7.95 18.56 -1.87
CA LEU A 59 7.39 19.06 -0.60
C LEU A 59 7.62 18.09 0.55
N SER A 60 7.44 16.78 0.33
CA SER A 60 7.67 15.76 1.36
C SER A 60 9.11 15.73 1.86
N HIS A 61 10.08 16.00 0.98
CA HIS A 61 11.51 16.02 1.35
C HIS A 61 11.97 17.37 1.92
N LEU A 62 11.45 18.49 1.43
CA LEU A 62 11.93 19.82 1.81
C LEU A 62 11.14 20.43 2.98
N LYS A 63 9.84 20.14 3.10
CA LYS A 63 8.97 20.73 4.13
C LYS A 63 8.54 19.74 5.21
N PHE A 64 8.22 18.52 4.81
CA PHE A 64 7.55 17.54 5.67
C PHE A 64 8.43 16.33 6.02
N TYR A 65 9.73 16.42 5.84
CA TYR A 65 10.63 15.34 6.19
C TYR A 65 10.77 15.20 7.71
N ARG A 66 10.39 14.01 8.22
CA ARG A 66 10.49 13.63 9.65
C ARG A 66 10.97 12.19 9.72
N LYS A 67 12.29 11.95 9.63
CA LYS A 67 12.87 10.62 9.40
C LYS A 67 12.38 9.93 8.12
N ARG A 68 11.21 10.33 7.60
CA ARG A 68 10.59 9.90 6.35
C ARG A 68 9.97 11.10 5.63
N PRO A 69 9.84 11.06 4.31
CA PRO A 69 9.19 12.11 3.53
C PRO A 69 7.66 12.00 3.67
N LEU A 70 7.09 12.68 4.64
CA LEU A 70 5.65 12.63 4.93
C LEU A 70 4.86 13.48 3.93
N ILE A 71 3.61 13.09 3.68
CA ILE A 71 2.68 13.80 2.81
C ILE A 71 1.37 14.02 3.57
N PRO A 72 1.07 15.25 4.01
CA PRO A 72 -0.21 15.58 4.63
C PRO A 72 -1.38 15.44 3.65
N LYS A 73 -2.55 14.96 4.11
CA LYS A 73 -3.78 14.87 3.30
C LYS A 73 -4.13 16.17 2.58
N PRO A 74 -4.05 17.37 3.20
CA PRO A 74 -4.30 18.62 2.49
C PRO A 74 -3.41 18.82 1.25
N ILE A 75 -2.16 18.32 1.28
CA ILE A 75 -1.26 18.38 0.12
C ILE A 75 -1.68 17.36 -0.96
N LEU A 76 -2.16 16.18 -0.57
CA LEU A 76 -2.73 15.21 -1.50
C LEU A 76 -3.96 15.81 -2.21
N GLU A 77 -4.85 16.45 -1.48
CA GLU A 77 -6.03 17.10 -2.03
C GLU A 77 -5.68 18.26 -2.97
N GLU A 78 -4.74 19.13 -2.59
CA GLU A 78 -4.28 20.26 -3.41
C GLU A 78 -3.70 19.82 -4.77
N TYR A 79 -2.96 18.70 -4.79
CA TYR A 79 -2.25 18.22 -5.99
C TYR A 79 -2.90 17.01 -6.64
N HIS A 80 -4.16 16.69 -6.34
CA HIS A 80 -4.85 15.50 -6.85
C HIS A 80 -5.02 15.47 -8.38
N GLU A 81 -5.11 16.65 -9.02
CA GLU A 81 -5.36 16.72 -10.46
C GLU A 81 -4.37 15.88 -11.29
N GLY A 82 -4.91 14.97 -12.09
CA GLY A 82 -4.14 14.08 -12.95
C GLY A 82 -3.45 12.93 -12.23
N LEU A 83 -3.77 12.68 -10.97
CA LEU A 83 -3.30 11.56 -10.16
C LEU A 83 -4.41 10.53 -9.92
N ILE A 84 -4.01 9.36 -9.50
CA ILE A 84 -4.86 8.26 -9.05
C ILE A 84 -4.31 7.82 -7.69
N TYR A 85 -5.18 7.74 -6.68
CA TYR A 85 -4.83 7.29 -5.34
C TYR A 85 -5.34 5.89 -5.06
N GLY A 86 -4.43 5.00 -4.61
CA GLY A 86 -4.73 3.65 -4.16
C GLY A 86 -4.57 3.50 -2.65
N SER A 87 -5.35 2.60 -2.05
CA SER A 87 -5.39 2.39 -0.60
C SER A 87 -4.14 1.72 -0.02
N ALA A 88 -3.23 1.29 -0.86
CA ALA A 88 -2.00 0.58 -0.51
C ALA A 88 -2.21 -0.75 0.24
N CYS A 89 -1.18 -1.22 0.95
CA CYS A 89 -1.12 -2.51 1.63
C CYS A 89 -1.72 -2.45 3.06
N VAL A 90 -1.40 -3.46 3.88
CA VAL A 90 -1.76 -3.51 5.31
C VAL A 90 -1.33 -2.28 6.12
N MET A 91 -0.34 -1.53 5.64
CA MET A 91 0.11 -0.27 6.24
C MET A 91 -0.71 0.93 5.78
N GLY A 92 -1.65 0.76 4.85
CA GLY A 92 -2.58 1.79 4.42
C GLY A 92 -3.67 2.09 5.44
N GLU A 93 -4.18 3.32 5.45
CA GLU A 93 -5.24 3.75 6.37
C GLU A 93 -6.50 2.90 6.23
N PHE A 94 -6.92 2.63 5.00
CA PHE A 94 -8.16 1.92 4.74
C PHE A 94 -8.13 0.48 5.25
N PHE A 95 -7.06 -0.28 4.94
CA PHE A 95 -6.97 -1.66 5.43
C PHE A 95 -6.84 -1.72 6.96
N ARG A 96 -6.14 -0.77 7.58
CA ARG A 96 -6.06 -0.65 9.04
C ARG A 96 -7.43 -0.37 9.68
N ALA A 97 -8.27 0.44 9.05
CA ALA A 97 -9.62 0.70 9.49
C ALA A 97 -10.49 -0.57 9.41
N VAL A 98 -10.37 -1.34 8.32
CA VAL A 98 -11.05 -2.65 8.19
C VAL A 98 -10.57 -3.61 9.28
N LEU A 99 -9.27 -3.68 9.52
CA LEU A 99 -8.67 -4.53 10.55
C LEU A 99 -9.09 -4.13 11.97
N ALA A 100 -9.28 -2.83 12.21
CA ALA A 100 -9.80 -2.30 13.48
C ALA A 100 -11.29 -2.57 13.70
N GLY A 101 -12.01 -3.02 12.66
CA GLY A 101 -13.46 -3.31 12.73
C GLY A 101 -14.33 -2.03 12.77
N GLU A 102 -13.89 -0.97 12.09
CA GLU A 102 -14.70 0.24 11.94
C GLU A 102 -16.03 -0.07 11.24
N SER A 103 -17.05 0.76 11.49
CA SER A 103 -18.39 0.59 10.90
C SER A 103 -18.35 0.73 9.36
N ASP A 104 -19.35 0.17 8.68
CA ASP A 104 -19.47 0.27 7.23
C ASP A 104 -19.54 1.72 6.77
N GLU A 105 -20.23 2.58 7.50
CA GLU A 105 -20.36 3.99 7.22
C GLU A 105 -19.01 4.70 7.26
N GLU A 106 -18.18 4.45 8.26
CA GLU A 106 -16.84 5.01 8.39
C GLU A 106 -15.90 4.49 7.30
N LEU A 107 -15.96 3.20 7.00
CA LEU A 107 -15.18 2.59 5.93
C LEU A 107 -15.56 3.14 4.55
N ILE A 108 -16.85 3.36 4.27
CA ILE A 108 -17.32 3.96 3.01
C ILE A 108 -16.79 5.40 2.88
N GLU A 109 -16.84 6.20 3.94
CA GLU A 109 -16.29 7.56 3.90
C GLU A 109 -14.77 7.56 3.65
N LYS A 110 -14.02 6.70 4.32
CA LYS A 110 -12.57 6.56 4.06
C LYS A 110 -12.29 6.07 2.62
N ALA A 111 -13.08 5.12 2.11
CA ALA A 111 -12.93 4.61 0.75
C ALA A 111 -13.08 5.68 -0.32
N LYS A 112 -13.93 6.69 -0.09
CA LYS A 112 -14.18 7.80 -1.05
C LYS A 112 -12.93 8.65 -1.32
N PHE A 113 -11.97 8.69 -0.40
CA PHE A 113 -10.71 9.40 -0.58
C PHE A 113 -9.84 8.76 -1.68
N TYR A 114 -9.98 7.46 -1.91
CA TYR A 114 -9.18 6.70 -2.87
C TYR A 114 -9.92 6.54 -4.20
N ASP A 115 -9.17 6.49 -5.30
CA ASP A 115 -9.71 6.16 -6.62
C ASP A 115 -9.93 4.65 -6.78
N TYR A 116 -9.14 3.83 -6.07
CA TYR A 116 -9.28 2.38 -5.99
C TYR A 116 -8.79 1.83 -4.65
N LEU A 117 -9.28 0.66 -4.29
CA LEU A 117 -8.85 -0.07 -3.10
C LEU A 117 -8.02 -1.29 -3.51
N GLU A 118 -7.21 -1.80 -2.60
CA GLU A 118 -6.35 -2.95 -2.85
C GLU A 118 -6.67 -4.12 -1.91
N VAL A 119 -6.62 -5.33 -2.49
CA VAL A 119 -6.54 -6.59 -1.76
C VAL A 119 -5.24 -7.29 -2.14
N GLN A 120 -4.66 -8.01 -1.19
CA GLN A 120 -3.37 -8.68 -1.38
C GLN A 120 -3.48 -10.18 -1.11
N PRO A 121 -2.57 -11.02 -1.69
CA PRO A 121 -2.47 -12.42 -1.35
C PRO A 121 -2.42 -12.66 0.15
N LEU A 122 -3.05 -13.73 0.63
CA LEU A 122 -3.13 -14.01 2.07
C LEU A 122 -1.74 -14.11 2.71
N GLY A 123 -0.77 -14.66 1.98
CA GLY A 123 0.62 -14.77 2.43
C GLY A 123 1.28 -13.43 2.77
N ASN A 124 0.87 -12.34 2.11
CA ASN A 124 1.39 -11.00 2.40
C ASN A 124 1.02 -10.54 3.81
N ASN A 125 -0.11 -11.00 4.33
CA ASN A 125 -0.68 -10.60 5.61
C ASN A 125 -0.72 -11.74 6.65
N GLU A 126 -0.09 -12.89 6.38
CA GLU A 126 -0.11 -14.06 7.28
C GLU A 126 0.52 -13.76 8.65
N PHE A 127 1.43 -12.79 8.72
CA PHE A 127 2.03 -12.32 9.97
C PHE A 127 1.02 -11.68 10.95
N LEU A 128 -0.18 -11.31 10.48
CA LEU A 128 -1.26 -10.80 11.34
C LEU A 128 -1.90 -11.91 12.18
N ILE A 129 -1.76 -13.18 11.78
CA ILE A 129 -2.37 -14.30 12.47
C ILE A 129 -1.73 -14.48 13.84
N ASN A 130 -2.55 -14.50 14.89
CA ASN A 130 -2.15 -14.63 16.30
C ASN A 130 -1.26 -13.49 16.85
N GLU A 131 -1.22 -12.35 16.19
CA GLU A 131 -0.58 -11.15 16.72
C GLU A 131 -1.60 -10.36 17.57
N ASP A 132 -1.43 -10.36 18.90
CA ASP A 132 -2.30 -9.65 19.86
C ASP A 132 -2.51 -8.18 19.51
N LYS A 133 -1.53 -7.57 18.85
CA LYS A 133 -1.53 -6.17 18.46
C LYS A 133 -2.59 -5.84 17.40
N PHE A 134 -2.98 -6.82 16.58
CA PHE A 134 -3.88 -6.61 15.44
C PHE A 134 -5.28 -7.18 15.66
N GLY A 135 -5.62 -7.57 16.89
CA GLY A 135 -6.97 -7.96 17.26
C GLY A 135 -7.35 -9.38 16.80
N ASN A 136 -8.50 -9.54 16.16
CA ASN A 136 -9.18 -10.82 16.00
C ASN A 136 -8.77 -11.64 14.75
N VAL A 137 -7.54 -11.58 14.29
CA VAL A 137 -7.05 -12.39 13.15
C VAL A 137 -6.40 -13.66 13.69
N ASN A 138 -7.11 -14.78 13.63
CA ASN A 138 -6.67 -16.05 14.20
C ASN A 138 -6.45 -17.15 13.15
N SER A 139 -6.82 -16.88 11.89
CA SER A 139 -6.78 -17.90 10.84
C SER A 139 -6.66 -17.28 9.44
N LYS A 140 -6.30 -18.11 8.45
CA LYS A 140 -6.37 -17.72 7.03
C LYS A 140 -7.79 -17.35 6.59
N LYS A 141 -8.80 -17.92 7.22
CA LYS A 141 -10.19 -17.56 6.95
C LYS A 141 -10.47 -16.10 7.33
N ASP A 142 -9.95 -15.64 8.46
CA ASP A 142 -10.13 -14.25 8.88
C ASP A 142 -9.46 -13.28 7.89
N LEU A 143 -8.28 -13.63 7.35
CA LEU A 143 -7.64 -12.86 6.27
C LEU A 143 -8.49 -12.83 4.99
N GLN A 144 -9.13 -13.95 4.62
CA GLN A 144 -10.07 -13.98 3.49
C GLN A 144 -11.28 -13.07 3.75
N ASP A 145 -11.80 -13.08 4.97
CA ASP A 145 -12.96 -12.27 5.35
C ASP A 145 -12.60 -10.76 5.36
N LEU A 146 -11.38 -10.39 5.75
CA LEU A 146 -10.86 -9.02 5.58
C LEU A 146 -10.83 -8.61 4.10
N ASN A 147 -10.29 -9.44 3.21
CA ASN A 147 -10.28 -9.15 1.77
C ASN A 147 -11.70 -9.03 1.20
N ARG A 148 -12.64 -9.93 1.61
CA ARG A 148 -14.06 -9.82 1.23
C ARG A 148 -14.67 -8.52 1.72
N LYS A 149 -14.32 -8.08 2.94
CA LYS A 149 -14.80 -6.81 3.49
C LYS A 149 -14.31 -5.61 2.68
N VAL A 150 -13.04 -5.59 2.27
CA VAL A 150 -12.52 -4.55 1.36
C VAL A 150 -13.32 -4.50 0.07
N ILE A 151 -13.63 -5.66 -0.53
CA ILE A 151 -14.40 -5.75 -1.78
C ILE A 151 -15.83 -5.23 -1.56
N GLU A 152 -16.52 -5.68 -0.51
CA GLU A 152 -17.85 -5.24 -0.16
C GLU A 152 -17.94 -3.72 0.01
N ILE A 153 -16.99 -3.13 0.74
CA ILE A 153 -16.95 -1.67 0.94
C ILE A 153 -16.61 -0.95 -0.37
N GLY A 154 -15.71 -1.50 -1.18
CA GLY A 154 -15.41 -0.96 -2.50
C GLY A 154 -16.67 -0.87 -3.37
N GLU A 155 -17.47 -1.92 -3.43
CA GLU A 155 -18.76 -1.93 -4.15
C GLU A 155 -19.74 -0.87 -3.59
N LYS A 156 -19.92 -0.81 -2.26
CA LYS A 156 -20.80 0.17 -1.60
C LYS A 156 -20.36 1.61 -1.82
N ALA A 157 -19.04 1.86 -1.85
CA ALA A 157 -18.45 3.18 -2.07
C ALA A 157 -18.34 3.55 -3.56
N GLY A 158 -18.63 2.61 -4.48
CA GLY A 158 -18.44 2.80 -5.92
C GLY A 158 -16.97 2.94 -6.32
N ARG A 159 -16.07 2.24 -5.62
CA ARG A 159 -14.62 2.23 -5.88
C ARG A 159 -14.18 0.86 -6.41
N PRO A 160 -13.44 0.80 -7.53
CA PRO A 160 -12.88 -0.45 -7.99
C PRO A 160 -11.92 -1.03 -6.96
N VAL A 161 -11.85 -2.35 -6.89
CA VAL A 161 -10.89 -3.07 -6.05
C VAL A 161 -9.92 -3.83 -6.94
N CYS A 162 -8.63 -3.66 -6.70
CA CYS A 162 -7.56 -4.30 -7.46
C CYS A 162 -6.81 -5.30 -6.58
N ALA A 163 -6.51 -6.48 -7.14
CA ALA A 163 -5.58 -7.42 -6.52
C ALA A 163 -4.14 -7.02 -6.86
N THR A 164 -3.33 -6.74 -5.85
CA THR A 164 -1.92 -6.35 -6.01
C THR A 164 -1.01 -7.30 -5.24
N SER A 165 0.18 -7.58 -5.77
CA SER A 165 1.11 -8.53 -5.14
C SER A 165 2.06 -7.89 -4.13
N ASP A 166 2.16 -6.56 -4.10
CA ASP A 166 3.14 -5.82 -3.27
C ASP A 166 4.58 -6.36 -3.45
N ALA A 167 4.96 -6.60 -4.72
CA ALA A 167 6.19 -7.32 -5.04
C ALA A 167 7.44 -6.51 -4.68
N HIS A 168 8.33 -7.12 -3.90
CA HIS A 168 9.60 -6.54 -3.48
C HIS A 168 10.81 -7.25 -4.09
N TYR A 169 10.62 -8.41 -4.69
CA TYR A 169 11.65 -9.19 -5.39
C TYR A 169 11.02 -10.02 -6.51
N MET A 170 11.88 -10.56 -7.38
CA MET A 170 11.42 -11.13 -8.64
C MET A 170 10.92 -12.57 -8.52
N PHE A 171 11.70 -13.46 -7.93
CA PHE A 171 11.43 -14.89 -7.87
C PHE A 171 11.20 -15.36 -6.42
N ALA A 172 10.36 -16.37 -6.22
CA ALA A 172 10.05 -16.89 -4.89
C ALA A 172 11.31 -17.31 -4.10
N GLU A 173 12.32 -17.87 -4.77
CA GLU A 173 13.61 -18.27 -4.17
C GLU A 173 14.45 -17.09 -3.66
N ASP A 174 14.19 -15.87 -4.13
CA ASP A 174 14.87 -14.65 -3.67
C ASP A 174 14.44 -14.21 -2.27
N GLN A 175 13.40 -14.82 -1.70
CA GLN A 175 12.97 -14.55 -0.33
C GLN A 175 14.13 -14.68 0.67
N ARG A 176 14.95 -15.72 0.54
CA ARG A 176 16.12 -15.89 1.40
C ARG A 176 17.07 -14.69 1.37
N ASN A 177 17.28 -14.10 0.18
CA ASN A 177 18.15 -12.93 0.05
C ASN A 177 17.54 -11.72 0.78
N ARG A 178 16.21 -11.55 0.67
CA ARG A 178 15.46 -10.52 1.39
C ARG A 178 15.56 -10.71 2.91
N ASP A 179 15.37 -11.93 3.40
CA ASP A 179 15.45 -12.24 4.83
C ASP A 179 16.83 -11.89 5.39
N ILE A 180 17.91 -12.21 4.66
CA ILE A 180 19.29 -11.85 5.04
C ILE A 180 19.46 -10.33 5.10
N LEU A 181 18.93 -9.58 4.11
CA LEU A 181 19.03 -8.13 4.09
C LEU A 181 18.27 -7.49 5.26
N LEU A 182 17.07 -7.98 5.56
CA LEU A 182 16.22 -7.44 6.62
C LEU A 182 16.70 -7.83 8.01
N SER A 183 17.36 -8.99 8.17
CA SER A 183 17.90 -9.43 9.47
C SER A 183 18.88 -8.44 10.09
N ASN A 184 19.53 -7.59 9.30
CA ASN A 184 20.39 -6.51 9.79
C ASN A 184 19.62 -5.37 10.50
N TRP A 185 18.31 -5.28 10.29
CA TRP A 185 17.44 -4.24 10.85
C TRP A 185 16.64 -4.76 12.04
N GLU A 186 16.68 -6.06 12.28
CA GLU A 186 15.96 -6.74 13.34
C GLU A 186 16.85 -6.98 14.57
N LYS A 187 16.21 -7.22 15.72
CA LYS A 187 16.96 -7.57 16.92
C LYS A 187 17.60 -8.96 16.73
N PRO A 188 18.85 -9.17 17.17
CA PRO A 188 19.51 -10.47 17.09
C PRO A 188 18.64 -11.59 17.68
N GLY A 189 18.41 -12.66 16.90
CA GLY A 189 17.65 -13.83 17.32
C GLY A 189 16.18 -13.86 16.86
N LYS A 190 15.67 -12.83 16.19
CA LYS A 190 14.37 -12.82 15.53
C LYS A 190 14.55 -12.94 14.02
N ILE A 191 14.76 -14.14 13.51
CA ILE A 191 14.56 -14.43 12.09
C ILE A 191 13.10 -14.87 11.96
N GLU A 192 12.19 -13.90 11.86
CA GLU A 192 10.83 -14.18 11.46
C GLU A 192 10.81 -14.31 9.93
N SER A 193 10.06 -15.29 9.43
CA SER A 193 9.83 -15.44 7.99
C SER A 193 9.06 -14.20 7.49
N HIS A 194 9.67 -13.44 6.59
CA HIS A 194 9.02 -12.29 5.97
C HIS A 194 7.95 -12.74 4.97
N PRO A 195 6.95 -11.90 4.68
CA PRO A 195 5.92 -12.19 3.68
C PRO A 195 6.50 -12.57 2.31
N PRO A 196 5.90 -13.53 1.59
CA PRO A 196 6.33 -13.96 0.26
C PRO A 196 5.90 -12.97 -0.83
N VAL A 197 6.54 -11.79 -0.87
CA VAL A 197 6.20 -10.67 -1.73
C VAL A 197 7.00 -10.67 -3.04
N TYR A 198 6.90 -11.73 -3.81
CA TYR A 198 7.52 -11.87 -5.13
C TYR A 198 6.57 -11.48 -6.27
N ILE A 199 7.11 -11.28 -7.48
CA ILE A 199 6.29 -11.00 -8.67
C ILE A 199 5.52 -12.26 -9.04
N ARG A 200 4.18 -12.16 -9.08
CA ARG A 200 3.28 -13.22 -9.51
C ARG A 200 2.76 -12.96 -10.91
N THR A 201 2.62 -14.01 -11.68
CA THR A 201 1.90 -13.98 -12.96
C THR A 201 0.40 -13.78 -12.73
N THR A 202 -0.34 -13.44 -13.79
CA THR A 202 -1.80 -13.32 -13.71
C THR A 202 -2.46 -14.61 -13.20
N GLN A 203 -1.98 -15.78 -13.65
CA GLN A 203 -2.55 -17.06 -13.21
C GLN A 203 -2.28 -17.30 -11.71
N GLU A 204 -1.06 -17.07 -11.26
CA GLU A 204 -0.73 -17.17 -9.82
C GLU A 204 -1.56 -16.21 -8.96
N MET A 205 -1.81 -14.98 -9.44
CA MET A 205 -2.71 -14.06 -8.75
C MET A 205 -4.15 -14.58 -8.72
N LEU A 206 -4.67 -15.12 -9.81
CA LEU A 206 -6.02 -15.73 -9.83
C LEU A 206 -6.13 -16.91 -8.87
N ASP A 207 -5.09 -17.74 -8.80
CA ASP A 207 -5.04 -18.89 -7.88
C ASP A 207 -5.05 -18.44 -6.41
N GLU A 208 -4.30 -17.36 -6.07
CA GLU A 208 -4.27 -16.76 -4.72
C GLU A 208 -5.66 -16.28 -4.26
N PHE A 209 -6.49 -15.80 -5.19
CA PHE A 209 -7.83 -15.29 -4.90
C PHE A 209 -8.96 -16.27 -5.27
N SER A 210 -8.66 -17.56 -5.51
CA SER A 210 -9.64 -18.60 -5.87
C SER A 210 -10.76 -18.82 -4.85
N TYR A 211 -10.62 -18.30 -3.64
CA TYR A 211 -11.66 -18.30 -2.60
C TYR A 211 -12.72 -17.19 -2.77
N LEU A 212 -12.51 -16.26 -3.68
CA LEU A 212 -13.50 -15.25 -4.08
C LEU A 212 -14.43 -15.84 -5.15
N PRO A 213 -15.67 -15.35 -5.28
CA PRO A 213 -16.64 -15.81 -6.28
C PRO A 213 -16.21 -15.44 -7.71
#